data_68e69f5fe606d34229611f9437483ec2
#
_entry.id   68e69f5fe606d34229611f9437483ec2
#
_cell.length_a   1.000
_cell.length_b   1.000
_cell.length_c   1.000
_cell.angle_alpha   90.00
_cell.angle_beta   90.00
_cell.angle_gamma   90.00
#
_symmetry.space_group_name_H-M   'P 1'
#
loop_
_entity.id
_entity.type
_entity.pdbx_description
1 polymer ?
#
loop_
_entity_poly.entity_id
_entity_poly.type
_entity_poly.pdbx_seq_one_letter_code
_entity_poly.pdbx_strand_id
1 'polypeptide(L)'
;MTPLLDSDIILHELGWSGQFKDKETGEEILLDFDFLADLIDKKIELICYDVEATEPPILYITNSEWLNSRMNKERKWTGEDPIEYVHNFRYSIATTKPYKGTRHNPKPFHFYNIIAYLRANYNVVVSTDGYEADDMMCMEQYGRDDTIICSRDKDLRICPGWHFSWECGKQRAIGPVYTDRLGFLSTKENGDTIGYGLKLFFYQLLVGDTADNIPGLPKVGDARAVKLLQDLHTEEEMFAAVQALYIEKMGDNARDYFREQSQLLWMVQQKGVGYTPPKKGKK
;
A
#
# COMPACT_ATOMS: atom_id res chain seq x y z
N MET A 1 -3.42 1.08 -20.80
CA MET A 1 -3.97 0.91 -19.42
C MET A 1 -3.99 2.24 -18.71
N THR A 2 -4.89 2.43 -17.75
CA THR A 2 -4.92 3.59 -16.86
C THR A 2 -4.00 3.36 -15.66
N PRO A 3 -2.91 4.14 -15.47
CA PRO A 3 -2.05 4.02 -14.30
C PRO A 3 -2.77 4.56 -13.04
N LEU A 4 -2.78 3.75 -11.98
CA LEU A 4 -3.20 4.15 -10.64
C LEU A 4 -1.94 4.37 -9.82
N LEU A 5 -1.60 5.63 -9.52
CA LEU A 5 -0.33 6.00 -8.89
C LEU A 5 -0.49 6.19 -7.38
N ASP A 6 0.33 5.48 -6.64
CA ASP A 6 0.52 5.70 -5.21
C ASP A 6 1.31 6.99 -4.97
N SER A 7 0.57 8.07 -4.73
CA SER A 7 1.19 9.38 -4.52
C SER A 7 1.72 9.57 -3.10
N ASP A 8 1.31 8.76 -2.14
CA ASP A 8 1.89 8.82 -0.79
C ASP A 8 3.39 8.48 -0.83
N ILE A 9 3.78 7.53 -1.69
CA ILE A 9 5.20 7.22 -1.94
C ILE A 9 5.90 8.39 -2.67
N ILE A 10 5.27 8.95 -3.71
CA ILE A 10 5.83 10.08 -4.48
C ILE A 10 6.06 11.30 -3.58
N LEU A 11 5.12 11.62 -2.69
CA LEU A 11 5.24 12.73 -1.72
C LEU A 11 6.50 12.62 -0.86
N HIS A 12 6.82 11.41 -0.40
CA HIS A 12 8.00 11.16 0.41
C HIS A 12 9.27 11.04 -0.43
N GLU A 13 9.27 10.29 -1.51
CA GLU A 13 10.43 10.08 -2.38
C GLU A 13 10.96 11.40 -2.93
N LEU A 14 10.10 12.18 -3.57
CA LEU A 14 10.50 13.45 -4.18
C LEU A 14 10.65 14.56 -3.15
N GLY A 15 9.82 14.57 -2.10
CA GLY A 15 9.99 15.51 -1.01
C GLY A 15 11.36 15.42 -0.35
N TRP A 16 11.86 14.20 -0.09
CA TRP A 16 13.21 14.00 0.45
C TRP A 16 14.31 14.25 -0.56
N SER A 17 14.09 14.05 -1.87
CA SER A 17 15.06 14.43 -2.89
C SER A 17 15.16 15.95 -3.06
N GLY A 18 14.14 16.71 -2.64
CA GLY A 18 14.15 18.19 -2.63
C GLY A 18 14.92 18.81 -1.47
N GLN A 19 15.49 18.01 -0.55
CA GLN A 19 16.29 18.50 0.57
C GLN A 19 17.49 17.59 0.86
N PHE A 20 18.64 18.16 1.06
CA PHE A 20 19.86 17.43 1.37
C PHE A 20 20.83 18.30 2.18
N LYS A 21 21.81 17.67 2.81
CA LYS A 21 22.87 18.38 3.51
C LYS A 21 24.07 18.53 2.60
N ASP A 22 24.58 19.74 2.52
CA ASP A 22 25.88 19.99 1.91
C ASP A 22 26.95 19.15 2.63
N LYS A 23 27.80 18.48 1.87
CA LYS A 23 28.79 17.55 2.42
C LYS A 23 29.97 18.26 3.08
N GLU A 24 30.26 19.50 2.69
CA GLU A 24 31.39 20.25 3.19
C GLU A 24 30.99 21.13 4.37
N THR A 25 29.85 21.84 4.26
CA THR A 25 29.40 22.80 5.29
C THR A 25 28.46 22.17 6.31
N GLY A 26 27.79 21.05 5.97
CA GLY A 26 26.73 20.44 6.79
C GLY A 26 25.41 21.20 6.79
N GLU A 27 25.32 22.30 6.03
CA GLU A 27 24.11 23.10 5.91
C GLU A 27 23.02 22.36 5.14
N GLU A 28 21.77 22.58 5.55
CA GLU A 28 20.61 22.02 4.83
C GLU A 28 20.31 22.86 3.61
N ILE A 29 20.32 22.22 2.44
CA ILE A 29 19.97 22.83 1.16
C ILE A 29 18.57 22.37 0.79
N LEU A 30 17.72 23.35 0.49
CA LEU A 30 16.36 23.12 -0.03
C LEU A 30 16.37 23.51 -1.51
N LEU A 31 15.90 22.60 -2.36
CA LEU A 31 15.67 22.91 -3.77
C LEU A 31 14.49 23.88 -3.91
N ASP A 32 14.54 24.72 -4.94
CA ASP A 32 13.40 25.53 -5.33
C ASP A 32 12.22 24.61 -5.72
N PHE A 33 11.00 25.03 -5.37
CA PHE A 33 9.82 24.21 -5.61
C PHE A 33 9.52 24.04 -7.11
N ASP A 34 9.82 25.03 -7.95
CA ASP A 34 9.59 24.92 -9.40
C ASP A 34 10.48 23.81 -10.00
N PHE A 35 11.73 23.69 -9.54
CA PHE A 35 12.59 22.59 -9.94
C PHE A 35 12.06 21.23 -9.45
N LEU A 36 11.51 21.19 -8.24
CA LEU A 36 10.91 19.97 -7.70
C LEU A 36 9.63 19.59 -8.46
N ALA A 37 8.84 20.56 -8.89
CA ALA A 37 7.68 20.35 -9.73
C ALA A 37 8.04 19.67 -11.06
N ASP A 38 9.10 20.14 -11.72
CA ASP A 38 9.63 19.49 -12.93
C ASP A 38 10.07 18.04 -12.69
N LEU A 39 10.64 17.74 -11.52
CA LEU A 39 11.00 16.35 -11.16
C LEU A 39 9.78 15.47 -10.94
N ILE A 40 8.71 16.03 -10.36
CA ILE A 40 7.43 15.33 -10.16
C ILE A 40 6.84 14.96 -11.52
N ASP A 41 6.73 15.92 -12.42
CA ASP A 41 6.18 15.70 -13.76
C ASP A 41 6.96 14.64 -14.52
N LYS A 42 8.29 14.75 -14.55
CA LYS A 42 9.17 13.76 -15.17
C LYS A 42 9.02 12.36 -14.55
N LYS A 43 8.87 12.27 -13.23
CA LYS A 43 8.65 10.97 -12.56
C LYS A 43 7.33 10.34 -13.01
N ILE A 44 6.25 11.11 -13.04
CA ILE A 44 4.92 10.64 -13.45
C ILE A 44 4.94 10.24 -14.94
N GLU A 45 5.53 11.07 -15.80
CA GLU A 45 5.71 10.77 -17.23
C GLU A 45 6.49 9.48 -17.44
N LEU A 46 7.60 9.29 -16.72
CA LEU A 46 8.41 8.08 -16.82
C LEU A 46 7.63 6.83 -16.39
N ILE A 47 6.89 6.90 -15.28
CA ILE A 47 6.04 5.79 -14.84
C ILE A 47 4.99 5.47 -15.92
N CYS A 48 4.33 6.47 -16.48
CA CYS A 48 3.35 6.29 -17.55
C CYS A 48 3.98 5.68 -18.81
N TYR A 49 5.19 6.09 -19.16
CA TYR A 49 5.96 5.52 -20.27
C TYR A 49 6.30 4.04 -20.03
N ASP A 50 6.81 3.72 -18.85
CA ASP A 50 7.24 2.37 -18.48
C ASP A 50 6.08 1.34 -18.49
N VAL A 51 4.85 1.81 -18.23
CA VAL A 51 3.65 0.96 -18.24
C VAL A 51 2.85 1.05 -19.56
N GLU A 52 3.37 1.77 -20.56
CA GLU A 52 2.70 1.99 -21.85
C GLU A 52 1.26 2.52 -21.64
N ALA A 53 1.14 3.58 -20.82
CA ALA A 53 -0.15 4.17 -20.46
C ALA A 53 -0.91 4.65 -21.71
N THR A 54 -2.19 4.32 -21.81
CA THR A 54 -3.09 4.78 -22.88
C THR A 54 -4.05 5.86 -22.41
N GLU A 55 -4.16 6.03 -21.11
CA GLU A 55 -5.01 7.01 -20.45
C GLU A 55 -4.19 7.83 -19.45
N PRO A 56 -4.61 9.05 -19.10
CA PRO A 56 -3.97 9.84 -18.05
C PRO A 56 -3.96 9.10 -16.70
N PRO A 57 -2.90 9.28 -15.90
CA PRO A 57 -2.83 8.64 -14.60
C PRO A 57 -3.84 9.21 -13.60
N ILE A 58 -4.31 8.35 -12.69
CA ILE A 58 -5.07 8.74 -11.51
C ILE A 58 -4.15 8.62 -10.30
N LEU A 59 -4.00 9.71 -9.57
CA LEU A 59 -3.12 9.81 -8.42
C LEU A 59 -3.92 9.63 -7.12
N TYR A 60 -3.47 8.77 -6.23
CA TYR A 60 -4.15 8.50 -4.97
C TYR A 60 -3.35 9.04 -3.80
N ILE A 61 -4.02 9.76 -2.89
CA ILE A 61 -3.43 10.34 -1.67
C ILE A 61 -4.28 9.93 -0.47
N THR A 62 -3.64 9.43 0.57
CA THR A 62 -4.31 9.18 1.84
C THR A 62 -4.71 10.49 2.51
N ASN A 63 -5.99 10.58 2.89
CA ASN A 63 -6.51 11.75 3.59
C ASN A 63 -5.86 11.91 4.96
N SER A 64 -5.73 13.14 5.39
CA SER A 64 -5.25 13.51 6.71
C SER A 64 -6.08 14.68 7.24
N GLU A 65 -6.06 14.91 8.56
CA GLU A 65 -6.77 16.04 9.16
C GLU A 65 -6.39 17.37 8.49
N TRP A 66 -5.10 17.55 8.20
CA TRP A 66 -4.64 18.75 7.50
C TRP A 66 -5.23 18.86 6.08
N LEU A 67 -5.17 17.78 5.29
CA LEU A 67 -5.66 17.78 3.90
C LEU A 67 -7.19 17.95 3.87
N ASN A 68 -7.90 17.23 4.75
CA ASN A 68 -9.35 17.35 4.89
C ASN A 68 -9.78 18.79 5.27
N SER A 69 -9.08 19.40 6.22
CA SER A 69 -9.31 20.80 6.60
C SER A 69 -9.08 21.77 5.42
N ARG A 70 -8.04 21.51 4.60
CA ARG A 70 -7.74 22.31 3.42
C ARG A 70 -8.82 22.18 2.37
N MET A 71 -9.23 20.95 2.03
CA MET A 71 -10.32 20.68 1.10
C MET A 71 -11.63 21.33 1.55
N ASN A 72 -11.95 21.24 2.85
CA ASN A 72 -13.20 21.85 3.36
C ASN A 72 -13.18 23.39 3.30
N LYS A 73 -12.02 24.03 3.38
CA LYS A 73 -11.92 25.48 3.10
C LYS A 73 -12.22 25.77 1.63
N GLU A 74 -11.70 24.99 0.71
CA GLU A 74 -11.96 25.12 -0.73
C GLU A 74 -13.45 24.89 -1.03
N ARG A 75 -14.06 23.81 -0.52
CA ARG A 75 -15.47 23.49 -0.65
C ARG A 75 -16.40 24.61 -0.14
N LYS A 76 -16.01 25.25 0.98
CA LYS A 76 -16.74 26.41 1.49
C LYS A 76 -16.77 27.57 0.49
N TRP A 77 -15.69 27.79 -0.28
CA TRP A 77 -15.64 28.83 -1.31
C TRP A 77 -16.53 28.50 -2.51
N THR A 78 -16.69 27.21 -2.84
CA THR A 78 -17.56 26.74 -3.94
C THR A 78 -19.01 26.51 -3.52
N GLY A 79 -19.33 26.66 -2.22
CA GLY A 79 -20.67 26.45 -1.68
C GLY A 79 -21.05 24.98 -1.50
N GLU A 80 -20.06 24.09 -1.47
CA GLU A 80 -20.26 22.67 -1.25
C GLU A 80 -20.22 22.30 0.24
N ASP A 81 -20.93 21.22 0.64
CA ASP A 81 -20.93 20.74 2.00
C ASP A 81 -19.54 20.21 2.41
N PRO A 82 -19.12 20.39 3.68
CA PRO A 82 -17.86 19.86 4.18
C PRO A 82 -17.86 18.33 4.20
N ILE A 83 -16.67 17.75 3.99
CA ILE A 83 -16.42 16.31 4.13
C ILE A 83 -15.94 16.04 5.55
N GLU A 84 -16.55 15.07 6.23
CA GLU A 84 -16.09 14.60 7.53
C GLU A 84 -14.75 13.86 7.40
N TYR A 85 -13.80 14.15 8.28
CA TYR A 85 -12.57 13.38 8.40
C TYR A 85 -12.82 12.11 9.23
N VAL A 86 -12.58 10.96 8.61
CA VAL A 86 -12.69 9.67 9.28
C VAL A 86 -11.29 9.08 9.44
N HIS A 87 -10.92 8.74 10.67
CA HIS A 87 -9.65 8.07 10.96
C HIS A 87 -9.60 6.70 10.29
N ASN A 88 -8.39 6.26 9.90
CA ASN A 88 -8.19 4.93 9.32
C ASN A 88 -8.70 3.85 10.29
N PHE A 89 -9.58 3.00 9.79
CA PHE A 89 -10.23 1.95 10.56
C PHE A 89 -9.25 0.95 11.20
N ARG A 90 -8.06 0.77 10.60
CA ARG A 90 -7.02 -0.12 11.12
C ARG A 90 -6.53 0.28 12.51
N TYR A 91 -6.54 1.58 12.84
CA TYR A 91 -6.19 2.04 14.19
C TYR A 91 -7.16 1.52 15.26
N SER A 92 -8.44 1.35 14.95
CA SER A 92 -9.43 0.82 15.87
C SER A 92 -9.41 -0.71 15.99
N ILE A 93 -8.89 -1.40 15.00
CA ILE A 93 -8.79 -2.86 14.95
C ILE A 93 -7.53 -3.35 15.67
N ALA A 94 -6.44 -2.60 15.58
CA ALA A 94 -5.14 -2.97 16.13
C ALA A 94 -5.15 -2.99 17.67
N THR A 95 -5.29 -4.17 18.26
CA THR A 95 -5.34 -4.39 19.72
C THR A 95 -4.05 -4.99 20.28
N THR A 96 -3.34 -5.76 19.47
CA THR A 96 -2.09 -6.43 19.87
C THR A 96 -0.91 -5.47 19.90
N LYS A 97 -0.77 -4.63 18.87
CA LYS A 97 0.23 -3.55 18.79
C LYS A 97 -0.38 -2.35 18.04
N PRO A 98 0.04 -1.12 18.37
CA PRO A 98 -0.44 0.06 17.63
C PRO A 98 -0.12 -0.03 16.15
N TYR A 99 -1.12 0.06 15.28
CA TYR A 99 -0.93 0.10 13.83
C TYR A 99 -0.04 1.28 13.44
N LYS A 100 0.98 1.05 12.63
CA LYS A 100 1.99 2.05 12.21
C LYS A 100 2.67 2.78 13.39
N GLY A 101 2.61 2.21 14.60
CA GLY A 101 3.07 2.86 15.84
C GLY A 101 4.59 3.11 15.94
N THR A 102 5.37 2.55 15.01
CA THR A 102 6.82 2.76 14.90
C THR A 102 7.19 3.85 13.90
N ARG A 103 6.21 4.43 13.19
CA ARG A 103 6.45 5.48 12.19
C ARG A 103 6.56 6.85 12.87
N HIS A 104 7.79 7.33 13.04
CA HIS A 104 8.10 8.64 13.61
C HIS A 104 8.83 9.57 12.64
N ASN A 105 8.83 9.24 11.35
CA ASN A 105 9.56 10.01 10.36
C ASN A 105 8.90 11.39 10.15
N PRO A 106 9.66 12.49 10.20
CA PRO A 106 9.17 13.81 9.86
C PRO A 106 8.74 13.83 8.38
N LYS A 107 7.87 14.78 8.05
CA LYS A 107 7.54 15.04 6.65
C LYS A 107 8.64 15.87 6.00
N PRO A 108 8.94 15.66 4.70
CA PRO A 108 9.87 16.52 3.99
C PRO A 108 9.34 17.95 3.92
N PHE A 109 10.25 18.93 3.73
CA PHE A 109 9.90 20.35 3.74
C PHE A 109 8.79 20.70 2.72
N HIS A 110 8.89 20.20 1.50
CA HIS A 110 7.93 20.48 0.44
C HIS A 110 6.70 19.56 0.42
N PHE A 111 6.51 18.71 1.43
CA PHE A 111 5.41 17.72 1.46
C PHE A 111 4.03 18.29 1.11
N TYR A 112 3.67 19.40 1.75
CA TYR A 112 2.37 20.03 1.53
C TYR A 112 2.30 20.82 0.19
N ASN A 113 3.41 21.36 -0.27
CA ASN A 113 3.49 22.01 -1.58
C ASN A 113 3.31 21.00 -2.70
N ILE A 114 3.88 19.80 -2.57
CA ILE A 114 3.70 18.70 -3.52
C ILE A 114 2.22 18.29 -3.59
N ILE A 115 1.53 18.11 -2.45
CA ILE A 115 0.09 17.80 -2.44
C ILE A 115 -0.71 18.88 -3.18
N ALA A 116 -0.43 20.16 -2.93
CA ALA A 116 -1.12 21.27 -3.59
C ALA A 116 -0.86 21.25 -5.11
N TYR A 117 0.38 21.00 -5.51
CA TYR A 117 0.77 20.91 -6.92
C TYR A 117 0.08 19.75 -7.64
N LEU A 118 0.12 18.54 -7.06
CA LEU A 118 -0.53 17.38 -7.65
C LEU A 118 -2.04 17.62 -7.84
N ARG A 119 -2.71 18.16 -6.82
CA ARG A 119 -4.14 18.46 -6.89
C ARG A 119 -4.51 19.55 -7.91
N ALA A 120 -3.58 20.46 -8.22
CA ALA A 120 -3.80 21.50 -9.21
C ALA A 120 -3.58 21.04 -10.65
N ASN A 121 -2.71 20.06 -10.87
CA ASN A 121 -2.22 19.69 -12.21
C ASN A 121 -2.63 18.27 -12.66
N TYR A 122 -3.08 17.41 -11.75
CA TYR A 122 -3.41 16.01 -12.03
C TYR A 122 -4.80 15.62 -11.54
N ASN A 123 -5.31 14.49 -12.05
CA ASN A 123 -6.51 13.85 -11.49
C ASN A 123 -6.15 13.16 -10.17
N VAL A 124 -6.46 13.80 -9.06
CA VAL A 124 -6.14 13.31 -7.72
C VAL A 124 -7.38 12.83 -6.99
N VAL A 125 -7.35 11.59 -6.54
CA VAL A 125 -8.34 10.98 -5.64
C VAL A 125 -7.77 11.01 -4.22
N VAL A 126 -8.45 11.72 -3.32
CA VAL A 126 -8.13 11.71 -1.88
C VAL A 126 -9.01 10.66 -1.20
N SER A 127 -8.41 9.79 -0.41
CA SER A 127 -9.15 8.70 0.25
C SER A 127 -10.24 9.24 1.21
N THR A 128 -11.31 8.47 1.37
CA THR A 128 -12.47 8.83 2.21
C THR A 128 -12.84 7.68 3.14
N ASP A 129 -13.78 7.90 4.04
CA ASP A 129 -14.40 6.86 4.87
C ASP A 129 -13.40 6.04 5.72
N GLY A 130 -12.25 6.63 6.05
CA GLY A 130 -11.22 5.96 6.83
C GLY A 130 -10.39 4.92 6.06
N TYR A 131 -10.45 4.91 4.74
CA TYR A 131 -9.56 4.14 3.88
C TYR A 131 -8.23 4.85 3.64
N GLU A 132 -7.19 4.10 3.32
CA GLU A 132 -5.92 4.63 2.79
C GLU A 132 -5.97 4.73 1.26
N ALA A 133 -5.01 5.44 0.65
CA ALA A 133 -4.84 5.50 -0.80
C ALA A 133 -4.75 4.09 -1.41
N ASP A 134 -4.05 3.19 -0.74
CA ASP A 134 -3.85 1.79 -1.12
C ASP A 134 -5.18 1.03 -1.26
N ASP A 135 -6.09 1.20 -0.29
CA ASP A 135 -7.42 0.59 -0.35
C ASP A 135 -8.21 1.13 -1.55
N MET A 136 -8.15 2.46 -1.78
CA MET A 136 -8.86 3.10 -2.90
C MET A 136 -8.33 2.62 -4.26
N MET A 137 -7.01 2.45 -4.40
CA MET A 137 -6.39 1.90 -5.61
C MET A 137 -6.83 0.45 -5.84
N CYS A 138 -6.86 -0.37 -4.78
CA CYS A 138 -7.33 -1.75 -4.88
C CYS A 138 -8.81 -1.84 -5.24
N MET A 139 -9.66 -0.97 -4.69
CA MET A 139 -11.09 -0.90 -5.06
C MET A 139 -11.27 -0.50 -6.53
N GLU A 140 -10.47 0.46 -7.03
CA GLU A 140 -10.53 0.89 -8.42
C GLU A 140 -10.08 -0.20 -9.39
N GLN A 141 -9.03 -0.96 -9.04
CA GLN A 141 -8.52 -2.04 -9.90
C GLN A 141 -9.37 -3.30 -9.85
N TYR A 142 -10.12 -3.54 -8.76
CA TYR A 142 -10.82 -4.81 -8.56
C TYR A 142 -11.82 -5.11 -9.67
N GLY A 143 -11.63 -6.24 -10.37
CA GLY A 143 -12.47 -6.68 -11.48
C GLY A 143 -12.24 -5.93 -12.80
N ARG A 144 -11.18 -5.13 -12.90
CA ARG A 144 -10.77 -4.42 -14.12
C ARG A 144 -9.49 -5.01 -14.69
N ASP A 145 -9.35 -4.98 -16.01
CA ASP A 145 -8.18 -5.42 -16.77
C ASP A 145 -7.48 -4.26 -17.52
N ASP A 146 -8.08 -3.06 -17.47
CA ASP A 146 -7.62 -1.85 -18.13
C ASP A 146 -6.85 -0.89 -17.21
N THR A 147 -6.60 -1.28 -15.96
CA THR A 147 -5.84 -0.51 -14.95
C THR A 147 -4.54 -1.20 -14.56
N ILE A 148 -3.59 -0.42 -14.03
CA ILE A 148 -2.34 -0.91 -13.46
C ILE A 148 -2.00 -0.13 -12.19
N ILE A 149 -1.85 -0.81 -11.06
CA ILE A 149 -1.35 -0.21 -9.83
C ILE A 149 0.14 0.04 -9.96
N CYS A 150 0.53 1.31 -9.84
CA CYS A 150 1.92 1.76 -9.84
C CYS A 150 2.29 2.19 -8.43
N SER A 151 3.00 1.34 -7.69
CA SER A 151 3.46 1.61 -6.33
C SER A 151 4.73 0.83 -6.00
N ARG A 152 5.45 1.33 -5.02
CA ARG A 152 6.59 0.65 -4.41
C ARG A 152 6.19 -0.12 -3.17
N ASP A 153 4.96 0.07 -2.68
CA ASP A 153 4.45 -0.70 -1.55
C ASP A 153 4.13 -2.14 -2.00
N LYS A 154 4.72 -3.09 -1.28
CA LYS A 154 4.52 -4.52 -1.55
C LYS A 154 3.10 -4.98 -1.21
N ASP A 155 2.42 -4.29 -0.29
CA ASP A 155 1.15 -4.73 0.24
C ASP A 155 0.03 -4.59 -0.80
N LEU A 156 0.14 -3.61 -1.70
CA LEU A 156 -0.75 -3.47 -2.85
C LEU A 156 -0.75 -4.69 -3.78
N ARG A 157 0.31 -5.49 -3.79
CA ARG A 157 0.42 -6.73 -4.60
C ARG A 157 -0.54 -7.84 -4.15
N ILE A 158 -1.23 -7.68 -3.02
CA ILE A 158 -2.34 -8.55 -2.60
C ILE A 158 -3.54 -8.40 -3.56
N CYS A 159 -3.72 -7.22 -4.14
CA CYS A 159 -4.81 -6.95 -5.08
C CYS A 159 -4.59 -7.67 -6.42
N PRO A 160 -5.59 -8.37 -6.97
CA PRO A 160 -5.50 -8.93 -8.32
C PRO A 160 -5.40 -7.84 -9.39
N GLY A 161 -4.73 -8.13 -10.50
CA GLY A 161 -4.57 -7.24 -11.65
C GLY A 161 -3.12 -6.94 -11.97
N TRP A 162 -2.88 -5.86 -12.71
CA TRP A 162 -1.55 -5.44 -13.13
C TRP A 162 -0.86 -4.59 -12.07
N HIS A 163 0.45 -4.81 -11.89
CA HIS A 163 1.30 -4.10 -10.93
C HIS A 163 2.60 -3.67 -11.57
N PHE A 164 3.01 -2.46 -11.25
CA PHE A 164 4.31 -1.92 -11.61
C PHE A 164 4.94 -1.23 -10.39
N SER A 165 6.23 -1.44 -10.20
CA SER A 165 7.02 -0.76 -9.17
C SER A 165 8.21 -0.09 -9.86
N TRP A 166 8.26 1.24 -9.86
CA TRP A 166 9.32 2.00 -10.54
C TRP A 166 10.67 1.90 -9.84
N GLU A 167 11.73 2.23 -10.56
CA GLU A 167 13.07 2.27 -10.00
C GLU A 167 13.21 3.41 -8.97
N CYS A 168 13.85 3.12 -7.81
CA CYS A 168 14.16 4.10 -6.79
C CYS A 168 15.46 3.75 -6.08
N GLY A 169 16.44 4.62 -6.13
CA GLY A 169 17.76 4.41 -5.56
C GLY A 169 18.44 3.16 -6.11
N LYS A 170 18.72 2.18 -5.25
CA LYS A 170 19.34 0.90 -5.64
C LYS A 170 18.31 -0.19 -6.00
N GLN A 171 17.05 0.08 -5.83
CA GLN A 171 15.99 -0.88 -6.11
C GLN A 171 15.51 -0.73 -7.55
N ARG A 172 15.72 -1.77 -8.35
CA ARG A 172 15.29 -1.80 -9.74
C ARG A 172 13.77 -1.79 -9.87
N ALA A 173 13.28 -1.38 -11.03
CA ALA A 173 11.88 -1.51 -11.39
C ALA A 173 11.46 -3.00 -11.40
N ILE A 174 10.20 -3.26 -11.08
CA ILE A 174 9.57 -4.59 -11.13
C ILE A 174 8.26 -4.47 -11.90
N GLY A 175 8.12 -5.29 -12.92
CA GLY A 175 6.90 -5.36 -13.73
C GLY A 175 7.01 -4.64 -15.06
N PRO A 176 5.88 -4.44 -15.75
CA PRO A 176 4.52 -4.85 -15.35
C PRO A 176 4.36 -6.34 -15.08
N VAL A 177 3.68 -6.69 -13.98
CA VAL A 177 3.37 -8.07 -13.58
C VAL A 177 1.87 -8.19 -13.38
N TYR A 178 1.26 -9.18 -14.04
CA TYR A 178 -0.14 -9.54 -13.78
C TYR A 178 -0.21 -10.60 -12.68
N THR A 179 -1.14 -10.45 -11.77
CA THR A 179 -1.48 -11.48 -10.78
C THR A 179 -2.98 -11.76 -10.79
N ASP A 180 -3.33 -13.04 -10.74
CA ASP A 180 -4.68 -13.45 -10.42
C ASP A 180 -4.93 -13.34 -8.90
N ARG A 181 -6.12 -13.76 -8.45
CA ARG A 181 -6.48 -13.74 -7.04
C ARG A 181 -5.55 -14.61 -6.18
N LEU A 182 -5.14 -15.78 -6.67
CA LEU A 182 -4.29 -16.69 -5.89
C LEU A 182 -2.85 -16.18 -5.79
N GLY A 183 -2.34 -15.66 -6.88
CA GLY A 183 -0.99 -15.13 -6.95
C GLY A 183 0.10 -16.19 -6.81
N PHE A 184 1.28 -15.74 -6.44
CA PHE A 184 2.46 -16.60 -6.30
C PHE A 184 3.44 -16.08 -5.25
N LEU A 185 4.36 -16.94 -4.81
CA LEU A 185 5.55 -16.59 -4.05
C LEU A 185 6.79 -16.98 -4.85
N SER A 186 7.80 -16.13 -4.83
CA SER A 186 9.11 -16.40 -5.40
C SER A 186 10.20 -15.86 -4.48
N THR A 187 11.41 -16.43 -4.57
CA THR A 187 12.57 -15.95 -3.81
C THR A 187 13.55 -15.30 -4.76
N LYS A 188 13.99 -14.10 -4.44
CA LYS A 188 15.05 -13.39 -5.17
C LYS A 188 16.40 -14.07 -4.94
N GLU A 189 17.38 -13.74 -5.78
CA GLU A 189 18.77 -14.20 -5.62
C GLU A 189 19.39 -13.81 -4.28
N ASN A 190 18.99 -12.68 -3.71
CA ASN A 190 19.44 -12.21 -2.40
C ASN A 190 18.71 -12.86 -1.21
N GLY A 191 17.78 -13.78 -1.48
CA GLY A 191 17.02 -14.50 -0.46
C GLY A 191 15.70 -13.83 -0.06
N ASP A 192 15.41 -12.61 -0.52
CA ASP A 192 14.14 -11.93 -0.21
C ASP A 192 12.95 -12.62 -0.88
N THR A 193 11.84 -12.72 -0.17
CA THR A 193 10.58 -13.23 -0.74
C THR A 193 9.82 -12.11 -1.46
N ILE A 194 9.42 -12.40 -2.69
CA ILE A 194 8.42 -11.62 -3.43
C ILE A 194 7.13 -12.42 -3.48
N GLY A 195 6.00 -11.74 -3.26
CA GLY A 195 4.70 -12.36 -3.34
C GLY A 195 3.66 -11.46 -4.01
N TYR A 196 2.61 -12.11 -4.49
CA TYR A 196 1.44 -11.50 -5.10
C TYR A 196 0.17 -12.27 -4.70
N GLY A 197 -0.99 -11.61 -4.77
CA GLY A 197 -2.29 -12.21 -4.50
C GLY A 197 -2.46 -12.76 -3.09
N LEU A 198 -3.31 -13.75 -2.95
CA LEU A 198 -3.59 -14.41 -1.67
C LEU A 198 -2.36 -15.12 -1.10
N LYS A 199 -1.44 -15.61 -1.93
CA LYS A 199 -0.19 -16.19 -1.41
C LYS A 199 0.62 -15.17 -0.64
N LEU A 200 0.72 -13.92 -1.10
CA LEU A 200 1.36 -12.84 -0.34
C LEU A 200 0.60 -12.54 0.96
N PHE A 201 -0.71 -12.43 0.88
CA PHE A 201 -1.55 -12.18 2.07
C PHE A 201 -1.36 -13.24 3.15
N PHE A 202 -1.44 -14.52 2.79
CA PHE A 202 -1.21 -15.63 3.74
C PHE A 202 0.22 -15.69 4.25
N TYR A 203 1.19 -15.34 3.39
CA TYR A 203 2.58 -15.20 3.82
C TYR A 203 2.73 -14.12 4.89
N GLN A 204 2.16 -12.93 4.68
CA GLN A 204 2.20 -11.84 5.66
C GLN A 204 1.45 -12.19 6.96
N LEU A 205 0.34 -12.92 6.91
CA LEU A 205 -0.31 -13.45 8.11
C LEU A 205 0.64 -14.30 8.96
N LEU A 206 1.60 -14.99 8.35
CA LEU A 206 2.58 -15.82 9.04
C LEU A 206 3.75 -15.00 9.59
N VAL A 207 4.35 -14.13 8.76
CA VAL A 207 5.58 -13.41 9.11
C VAL A 207 5.34 -12.02 9.69
N GLY A 208 4.14 -11.49 9.52
CA GLY A 208 3.79 -10.11 9.88
C GLY A 208 4.25 -9.07 8.88
N ASP A 209 4.08 -7.80 9.26
CA ASP A 209 4.62 -6.64 8.59
C ASP A 209 5.26 -5.67 9.59
N THR A 210 6.57 -5.57 9.56
CA THR A 210 7.32 -4.70 10.47
C THR A 210 7.11 -3.21 10.17
N ALA A 211 6.85 -2.85 8.91
CA ALA A 211 6.61 -1.47 8.51
C ALA A 211 5.31 -0.93 9.12
N ASP A 212 4.29 -1.78 9.21
CA ASP A 212 2.99 -1.45 9.80
C ASP A 212 2.86 -1.90 11.28
N ASN A 213 3.95 -2.42 11.86
CA ASN A 213 3.99 -2.94 13.23
C ASN A 213 3.03 -4.12 13.47
N ILE A 214 2.83 -4.95 12.44
CA ILE A 214 1.99 -6.15 12.49
C ILE A 214 2.89 -7.36 12.78
N PRO A 215 2.71 -8.05 13.92
CA PRO A 215 3.74 -8.98 14.40
C PRO A 215 3.76 -10.35 13.70
N GLY A 216 2.67 -10.76 13.02
CA GLY A 216 2.56 -12.14 12.49
C GLY A 216 2.55 -13.21 13.58
N LEU A 217 2.95 -14.43 13.25
CA LEU A 217 3.00 -15.56 14.21
C LEU A 217 4.37 -15.66 14.90
N PRO A 218 4.40 -15.91 16.20
CA PRO A 218 5.66 -16.10 16.94
C PRO A 218 6.50 -17.25 16.39
N LYS A 219 7.81 -17.00 16.15
CA LYS A 219 8.79 -17.99 15.66
C LYS A 219 8.44 -18.60 14.29
N VAL A 220 7.74 -17.85 13.44
CA VAL A 220 7.51 -18.17 12.03
C VAL A 220 8.22 -17.13 11.20
N GLY A 221 9.30 -17.52 10.54
CA GLY A 221 10.05 -16.67 9.60
C GLY A 221 9.80 -17.08 8.15
N ASP A 222 10.42 -16.34 7.24
CA ASP A 222 10.24 -16.42 5.78
C ASP A 222 10.35 -17.85 5.25
N ALA A 223 11.41 -18.56 5.55
CA ALA A 223 11.63 -19.91 5.02
C ALA A 223 10.52 -20.90 5.42
N ARG A 224 10.00 -20.77 6.66
CA ARG A 224 8.89 -21.61 7.12
C ARG A 224 7.59 -21.23 6.44
N ALA A 225 7.33 -19.94 6.28
CA ALA A 225 6.12 -19.44 5.63
C ALA A 225 6.08 -19.82 4.14
N VAL A 226 7.18 -19.63 3.41
CA VAL A 226 7.30 -20.03 2.00
C VAL A 226 7.11 -21.54 1.86
N LYS A 227 7.81 -22.35 2.67
CA LYS A 227 7.67 -23.81 2.64
C LYS A 227 6.24 -24.29 2.90
N LEU A 228 5.49 -23.59 3.75
CA LEU A 228 4.10 -23.94 4.04
C LEU A 228 3.16 -23.64 2.86
N LEU A 229 3.42 -22.56 2.11
CA LEU A 229 2.48 -22.01 1.13
C LEU A 229 2.81 -22.36 -0.33
N GLN A 230 4.07 -22.69 -0.64
CA GLN A 230 4.53 -22.81 -2.04
C GLN A 230 3.72 -23.83 -2.86
N ASP A 231 3.38 -24.98 -2.27
CA ASP A 231 2.73 -26.11 -2.93
C ASP A 231 1.19 -26.12 -2.72
N LEU A 232 0.63 -25.06 -2.15
CA LEU A 232 -0.82 -24.90 -1.98
C LEU A 232 -1.39 -24.12 -3.16
N HIS A 233 -2.51 -24.60 -3.73
CA HIS A 233 -3.04 -24.10 -4.98
C HIS A 233 -4.45 -23.53 -4.87
N THR A 234 -5.06 -23.58 -3.69
CA THR A 234 -6.40 -23.01 -3.44
C THR A 234 -6.41 -22.15 -2.18
N GLU A 235 -7.37 -21.22 -2.10
CA GLU A 235 -7.57 -20.39 -0.91
C GLU A 235 -7.91 -21.24 0.31
N GLU A 236 -8.70 -22.29 0.12
CA GLU A 236 -9.12 -23.23 1.16
C GLU A 236 -7.92 -23.97 1.78
N GLU A 237 -7.00 -24.43 0.94
CA GLU A 237 -5.77 -25.11 1.41
C GLU A 237 -4.88 -24.15 2.20
N MET A 238 -4.64 -22.94 1.68
CA MET A 238 -3.83 -21.92 2.35
C MET A 238 -4.46 -21.50 3.68
N PHE A 239 -5.77 -21.24 3.66
CA PHE A 239 -6.49 -20.88 4.88
C PHE A 239 -6.41 -22.00 5.93
N ALA A 240 -6.65 -23.27 5.55
CA ALA A 240 -6.60 -24.40 6.47
C ALA A 240 -5.20 -24.58 7.08
N ALA A 241 -4.14 -24.49 6.25
CA ALA A 241 -2.76 -24.62 6.72
C ALA A 241 -2.36 -23.49 7.68
N VAL A 242 -2.70 -22.23 7.33
CA VAL A 242 -2.40 -21.07 8.16
C VAL A 242 -3.22 -21.12 9.46
N GLN A 243 -4.52 -21.44 9.38
CA GLN A 243 -5.36 -21.58 10.57
C GLN A 243 -4.85 -22.64 11.55
N ALA A 244 -4.40 -23.78 11.02
CA ALA A 244 -3.81 -24.84 11.87
C ALA A 244 -2.57 -24.33 12.62
N LEU A 245 -1.71 -23.57 11.93
CA LEU A 245 -0.52 -23.01 12.56
C LEU A 245 -0.85 -21.90 13.57
N TYR A 246 -1.90 -21.09 13.31
CA TYR A 246 -2.42 -20.12 14.30
C TYR A 246 -2.91 -20.82 15.56
N ILE A 247 -3.67 -21.93 15.43
CA ILE A 247 -4.14 -22.73 16.57
C ILE A 247 -2.94 -23.31 17.35
N GLU A 248 -1.96 -23.88 16.64
CA GLU A 248 -0.74 -24.41 17.29
C GLU A 248 0.00 -23.35 18.11
N LYS A 249 0.10 -22.11 17.59
CA LYS A 249 0.92 -21.04 18.20
C LYS A 249 0.20 -20.20 19.23
N MET A 250 -1.10 -19.97 19.06
CA MET A 250 -1.89 -19.01 19.82
C MET A 250 -2.93 -19.68 20.74
N GLY A 251 -3.20 -20.98 20.57
CA GLY A 251 -4.18 -21.73 21.37
C GLY A 251 -5.56 -21.08 21.29
N ASP A 252 -6.17 -20.79 22.46
CA ASP A 252 -7.51 -20.23 22.56
C ASP A 252 -7.64 -18.82 21.93
N ASN A 253 -6.53 -18.08 21.84
CA ASN A 253 -6.52 -16.74 21.24
C ASN A 253 -6.40 -16.78 19.69
N ALA A 254 -6.22 -17.94 19.08
CA ALA A 254 -5.93 -18.08 17.65
C ALA A 254 -6.95 -17.40 16.74
N ARG A 255 -8.24 -17.51 17.08
CA ARG A 255 -9.33 -16.95 16.27
C ARG A 255 -9.31 -15.42 16.24
N ASP A 256 -9.21 -14.80 17.42
CA ASP A 256 -9.27 -13.34 17.53
C ASP A 256 -7.99 -12.72 17.00
N TYR A 257 -6.85 -13.34 17.27
CA TYR A 257 -5.57 -12.92 16.73
C TYR A 257 -5.52 -13.02 15.19
N PHE A 258 -5.98 -14.14 14.60
CA PHE A 258 -6.10 -14.28 13.15
C PHE A 258 -7.02 -13.20 12.56
N ARG A 259 -8.16 -12.95 13.19
CA ARG A 259 -9.11 -11.93 12.75
C ARG A 259 -8.49 -10.54 12.74
N GLU A 260 -7.79 -10.15 13.80
CA GLU A 260 -7.08 -8.87 13.89
C GLU A 260 -6.04 -8.76 12.78
N GLN A 261 -5.09 -9.73 12.70
CA GLN A 261 -4.02 -9.69 11.71
C GLN A 261 -4.56 -9.68 10.27
N SER A 262 -5.60 -10.47 9.99
CA SER A 262 -6.19 -10.54 8.65
C SER A 262 -6.86 -9.23 8.22
N GLN A 263 -7.49 -8.50 9.14
CA GLN A 263 -8.10 -7.21 8.84
C GLN A 263 -7.06 -6.08 8.71
N LEU A 264 -5.94 -6.16 9.41
CA LEU A 264 -4.86 -5.19 9.30
C LEU A 264 -4.09 -5.32 7.98
N LEU A 265 -3.84 -6.55 7.54
CA LEU A 265 -3.06 -6.86 6.32
C LEU A 265 -3.89 -6.83 5.03
N TRP A 266 -5.22 -6.93 5.14
CA TRP A 266 -6.06 -6.99 3.96
C TRP A 266 -6.14 -5.65 3.26
N MET A 267 -5.75 -5.63 1.97
CA MET A 267 -6.05 -4.53 1.08
C MET A 267 -7.52 -4.62 0.66
N VAL A 268 -8.30 -3.59 1.02
CA VAL A 268 -9.74 -3.58 0.75
C VAL A 268 -10.00 -3.46 -0.74
N GLN A 269 -10.64 -4.46 -1.33
CA GLN A 269 -10.95 -4.53 -2.76
C GLN A 269 -12.39 -4.11 -3.08
N GLN A 270 -13.26 -4.09 -2.08
CA GLN A 270 -14.64 -3.64 -2.18
C GLN A 270 -15.02 -2.90 -0.90
N LYS A 271 -15.72 -1.77 -1.04
CA LYS A 271 -16.10 -0.92 0.10
C LYS A 271 -16.84 -1.71 1.17
N GLY A 272 -16.38 -1.65 2.40
CA GLY A 272 -16.97 -2.33 3.55
C GLY A 272 -16.70 -3.84 3.63
N VAL A 273 -15.92 -4.41 2.71
CA VAL A 273 -15.63 -5.85 2.66
C VAL A 273 -14.20 -6.12 3.08
N GLY A 274 -14.01 -6.61 4.30
CA GLY A 274 -12.74 -7.15 4.79
C GLY A 274 -12.47 -8.57 4.29
N TYR A 275 -11.31 -9.14 4.67
CA TYR A 275 -11.04 -10.54 4.37
C TYR A 275 -12.11 -11.45 4.99
N THR A 276 -12.68 -12.30 4.17
CA THR A 276 -13.67 -13.30 4.58
C THR A 276 -13.13 -14.70 4.29
N PRO A 277 -12.89 -15.52 5.32
CA PRO A 277 -12.41 -16.89 5.12
C PRO A 277 -13.33 -17.71 4.21
N PRO A 278 -12.77 -18.62 3.41
CA PRO A 278 -13.57 -19.49 2.56
C PRO A 278 -14.54 -20.32 3.40
N LYS A 279 -15.76 -20.52 2.88
CA LYS A 279 -16.75 -21.37 3.56
C LYS A 279 -16.24 -22.80 3.53
N LYS A 280 -16.29 -23.51 4.68
CA LYS A 280 -16.02 -24.95 4.70
C LYS A 280 -16.92 -25.62 3.67
N GLY A 281 -16.32 -26.20 2.63
CA GLY A 281 -17.08 -27.01 1.67
C GLY A 281 -17.90 -28.07 2.44
N LYS A 282 -19.19 -28.15 2.13
CA LYS A 282 -19.98 -29.31 2.58
C LYS A 282 -19.34 -30.55 1.96
N LYS A 283 -18.70 -31.39 2.80
CA LYS A 283 -18.24 -32.71 2.39
C LYS A 283 -19.45 -33.57 2.06
#